data_7063f428ed14b5fae14a103b26929f3a
#
_entry.id   7063f428ed14b5fae14a103b26929f3a
#
_cell.length_a   1.000
_cell.length_b   1.000
_cell.length_c   1.000
_cell.angle_alpha   90.00
_cell.angle_beta   90.00
_cell.angle_gamma   90.00
#
_symmetry.space_group_name_H-M   'P 1'
#
loop_
_entity.id
_entity.type
_entity.pdbx_description
1 polymer ?
#
loop_
_entity_poly.entity_id
_entity_poly.type
_entity_poly.pdbx_seq_one_letter_code
_entity_poly.pdbx_strand_id
1 'polypeptide(L)'
;GIDNSLTIAFGQTISFTPTVTQEGRTEDDFEYLWEMDITPQAMSGRMELSTEKDLEMRISNTPSDKPYTISFKATDKITGLSKTVGCRLYVGSSLGEGLLVAHTRDNGATSEFDLVANEFLTWGYTGKVRYTRNLWSLTNEGTFEGNVNDMIEICDTDGGVFNENKILVGTDEHIIAIDPLTFKVKYID
;
A
#
# COMPACT_ATOMS: atom_id res chain seq x y z
N GLY A 1 21.52 -8.02 -9.99
CA GLY A 1 20.80 -8.80 -8.95
C GLY A 1 19.66 -7.96 -8.39
N ILE A 2 18.62 -8.60 -7.91
CA ILE A 2 17.58 -7.88 -7.14
C ILE A 2 18.22 -7.51 -5.81
N ASP A 3 18.11 -6.23 -5.40
CA ASP A 3 18.55 -5.82 -4.05
C ASP A 3 17.85 -6.69 -3.00
N ASN A 4 18.59 -7.08 -1.96
CA ASN A 4 18.05 -7.96 -0.93
C ASN A 4 16.90 -7.35 -0.12
N SER A 5 16.73 -6.02 -0.18
CA SER A 5 15.64 -5.30 0.46
C SER A 5 15.29 -4.02 -0.31
N LEU A 6 14.00 -3.69 -0.31
CA LEU A 6 13.43 -2.48 -0.87
C LEU A 6 12.47 -1.87 0.15
N THR A 7 12.54 -0.56 0.35
CA THR A 7 11.56 0.19 1.14
C THR A 7 10.74 1.06 0.21
N ILE A 8 9.42 0.96 0.31
CA ILE A 8 8.49 1.71 -0.52
C ILE A 8 7.29 2.17 0.31
N ALA A 9 6.69 3.28 -0.05
CA ALA A 9 5.47 3.73 0.61
C ALA A 9 4.22 3.06 0.01
N PHE A 10 3.22 2.85 0.85
CA PHE A 10 1.88 2.45 0.42
C PHE A 10 1.38 3.36 -0.72
N GLY A 11 0.80 2.76 -1.74
CA GLY A 11 0.27 3.46 -2.92
C GLY A 11 1.30 3.80 -4.00
N GLN A 12 2.59 3.61 -3.77
CA GLN A 12 3.61 3.78 -4.81
C GLN A 12 3.70 2.55 -5.73
N THR A 13 4.26 2.75 -6.91
CA THR A 13 4.49 1.69 -7.90
C THR A 13 5.91 1.18 -7.81
N ILE A 14 6.09 -0.15 -7.84
CA ILE A 14 7.38 -0.82 -8.04
C ILE A 14 7.46 -1.37 -9.46
N SER A 15 8.68 -1.42 -9.98
CA SER A 15 8.99 -2.03 -11.29
C SER A 15 10.25 -2.86 -11.17
N PHE A 16 10.21 -4.09 -11.69
CA PHE A 16 11.34 -5.01 -11.78
C PHE A 16 11.51 -5.53 -13.20
N THR A 17 12.72 -5.49 -13.71
CA THR A 17 13.11 -5.99 -15.03
C THR A 17 14.27 -6.98 -14.90
N PRO A 18 14.01 -8.23 -14.45
CA PRO A 18 15.07 -9.20 -14.22
C PRO A 18 15.72 -9.63 -15.52
N THR A 19 17.05 -9.83 -15.47
CA THR A 19 17.81 -10.46 -16.56
C THR A 19 17.94 -11.96 -16.28
N VAL A 20 17.47 -12.77 -17.21
CA VAL A 20 17.58 -14.23 -17.16
C VAL A 20 18.51 -14.68 -18.29
N THR A 21 19.60 -15.34 -17.93
CA THR A 21 20.59 -15.84 -18.92
C THR A 21 20.96 -17.29 -18.60
N GLN A 22 20.97 -18.11 -19.64
CA GLN A 22 21.46 -19.48 -19.60
C GLN A 22 22.08 -19.81 -20.97
N GLU A 23 23.21 -20.49 -20.97
CA GLU A 23 23.88 -20.87 -22.22
C GLU A 23 22.97 -21.75 -23.08
N GLY A 24 22.86 -21.40 -24.38
CA GLY A 24 22.02 -22.12 -25.34
C GLY A 24 20.52 -21.93 -25.15
N ARG A 25 20.09 -20.89 -24.43
CA ARG A 25 18.67 -20.55 -24.21
C ARG A 25 18.37 -19.11 -24.63
N THR A 26 17.11 -18.89 -25.02
CA THR A 26 16.50 -17.58 -25.26
C THR A 26 15.47 -17.27 -24.18
N GLU A 27 14.94 -16.06 -24.13
CA GLU A 27 13.90 -15.69 -23.15
C GLU A 27 12.60 -16.53 -23.32
N ASP A 28 12.29 -16.96 -24.54
CA ASP A 28 11.12 -17.79 -24.86
C ASP A 28 11.20 -19.21 -24.28
N ASP A 29 12.41 -19.66 -23.92
CA ASP A 29 12.62 -20.98 -23.33
C ASP A 29 12.30 -21.03 -21.83
N PHE A 30 11.90 -19.91 -21.23
CA PHE A 30 11.58 -19.83 -19.81
C PHE A 30 10.11 -19.56 -19.55
N GLU A 31 9.64 -20.04 -18.40
CA GLU A 31 8.41 -19.63 -17.72
C GLU A 31 8.80 -18.82 -16.50
N TYR A 32 7.99 -17.78 -16.22
CA TYR A 32 8.23 -16.87 -15.12
C TYR A 32 7.08 -16.91 -14.14
N LEU A 33 7.39 -16.62 -12.88
CA LEU A 33 6.40 -16.51 -11.82
C LEU A 33 6.87 -15.49 -10.79
N TRP A 34 6.07 -14.47 -10.57
CA TRP A 34 6.19 -13.55 -9.46
C TRP A 34 5.18 -13.89 -8.38
N GLU A 35 5.66 -13.98 -7.15
CA GLU A 35 4.83 -14.22 -5.98
C GLU A 35 5.22 -13.29 -4.84
N MET A 36 4.27 -13.02 -3.96
CA MET A 36 4.50 -12.24 -2.74
C MET A 36 3.75 -12.85 -1.56
N ASP A 37 4.29 -12.66 -0.36
CA ASP A 37 3.61 -13.03 0.88
C ASP A 37 2.29 -12.25 1.03
N ILE A 38 1.21 -12.93 1.46
CA ILE A 38 -0.09 -12.28 1.70
C ILE A 38 -0.02 -11.34 2.91
N THR A 39 0.73 -11.73 3.94
CA THR A 39 0.96 -10.94 5.15
C THR A 39 2.45 -10.82 5.44
N PRO A 40 2.90 -9.78 6.19
CA PRO A 40 4.30 -9.62 6.53
C PRO A 40 4.84 -10.84 7.29
N GLN A 41 6.02 -11.33 6.89
CA GLN A 41 6.64 -12.53 7.47
C GLN A 41 5.74 -13.78 7.45
N ALA A 42 4.83 -13.91 6.49
CA ALA A 42 3.97 -15.08 6.39
C ALA A 42 4.84 -16.34 6.19
N MET A 43 4.65 -17.31 7.06
CA MET A 43 5.26 -18.64 6.91
C MET A 43 4.48 -19.52 5.91
N SER A 44 3.26 -19.11 5.60
CA SER A 44 2.37 -19.76 4.64
C SER A 44 1.42 -18.75 4.02
N GLY A 45 1.11 -18.97 2.75
CA GLY A 45 0.22 -18.09 1.99
C GLY A 45 1.00 -17.07 1.17
N ARG A 46 1.15 -17.39 -0.11
CA ARG A 46 1.70 -16.52 -1.12
C ARG A 46 0.65 -16.28 -2.19
N MET A 47 0.65 -15.10 -2.74
CA MET A 47 -0.19 -14.74 -3.87
C MET A 47 0.66 -14.63 -5.13
N GLU A 48 0.14 -15.12 -6.24
CA GLU A 48 0.70 -14.89 -7.55
C GLU A 48 0.45 -13.43 -7.95
N LEU A 49 1.49 -12.77 -8.45
CA LEU A 49 1.43 -11.39 -8.93
C LEU A 49 1.40 -11.32 -10.45
N SER A 50 2.25 -12.13 -11.13
CA SER A 50 2.40 -12.11 -12.57
C SER A 50 3.16 -13.35 -13.06
N THR A 51 2.90 -13.76 -14.31
CA THR A 51 3.68 -14.75 -15.06
C THR A 51 4.55 -14.12 -16.16
N GLU A 52 4.55 -12.80 -16.25
CA GLU A 52 5.43 -12.07 -17.17
C GLU A 52 6.83 -11.93 -16.58
N LYS A 53 7.85 -11.75 -17.45
CA LYS A 53 9.23 -11.53 -17.01
C LYS A 53 9.37 -10.24 -16.20
N ASP A 54 8.81 -9.18 -16.70
CA ASP A 54 8.83 -7.86 -16.06
C ASP A 54 7.60 -7.71 -15.17
N LEU A 55 7.79 -7.09 -14.00
CA LEU A 55 6.72 -6.80 -13.07
C LEU A 55 6.62 -5.29 -12.85
N GLU A 56 5.42 -4.75 -13.04
CA GLU A 56 5.04 -3.43 -12.58
C GLU A 56 3.75 -3.55 -11.76
N MET A 57 3.76 -3.07 -10.52
CA MET A 57 2.59 -3.11 -9.68
C MET A 57 2.54 -1.96 -8.68
N ARG A 58 1.34 -1.50 -8.37
CA ARG A 58 1.10 -0.56 -7.27
C ARG A 58 1.02 -1.32 -5.95
N ILE A 59 1.72 -0.82 -4.94
CA ILE A 59 1.71 -1.41 -3.60
C ILE A 59 0.43 -1.03 -2.86
N SER A 60 -0.40 -2.03 -2.58
CA SER A 60 -1.62 -1.92 -1.77
C SER A 60 -1.55 -2.74 -0.47
N ASN A 61 -0.37 -3.28 -0.16
CA ASN A 61 -0.13 -4.05 1.05
C ASN A 61 -0.15 -3.14 2.28
N THR A 62 -0.68 -3.64 3.38
CA THR A 62 -0.72 -2.91 4.64
C THR A 62 0.69 -2.52 5.09
N PRO A 63 0.94 -1.25 5.44
CA PRO A 63 2.20 -0.82 6.03
C PRO A 63 2.58 -1.65 7.26
N SER A 64 3.86 -1.99 7.37
CA SER A 64 4.35 -2.85 8.44
C SER A 64 5.84 -2.62 8.70
N ASP A 65 6.27 -2.76 9.95
CA ASP A 65 7.68 -2.83 10.36
C ASP A 65 8.35 -4.15 9.94
N LYS A 66 7.53 -5.15 9.58
CA LYS A 66 7.99 -6.45 9.09
C LYS A 66 7.89 -6.51 7.57
N PRO A 67 8.88 -7.12 6.89
CA PRO A 67 8.87 -7.17 5.44
C PRO A 67 7.91 -8.23 4.90
N TYR A 68 7.37 -7.94 3.71
CA TYR A 68 6.85 -8.95 2.80
C TYR A 68 8.02 -9.54 2.00
N THR A 69 7.93 -10.80 1.59
CA THR A 69 8.87 -11.37 0.64
C THR A 69 8.24 -11.37 -0.74
N ILE A 70 8.86 -10.66 -1.69
CA ILE A 70 8.55 -10.79 -3.11
C ILE A 70 9.59 -11.69 -3.75
N SER A 71 9.18 -12.63 -4.60
CA SER A 71 10.08 -13.54 -5.29
C SER A 71 9.78 -13.63 -6.77
N PHE A 72 10.86 -13.83 -7.52
CA PHE A 72 10.84 -14.12 -8.95
C PHE A 72 11.42 -15.51 -9.19
N LYS A 73 10.67 -16.36 -9.88
CA LYS A 73 11.08 -17.70 -10.29
C LYS A 73 11.13 -17.75 -11.82
N ALA A 74 12.25 -18.23 -12.35
CA ALA A 74 12.40 -18.58 -13.76
C ALA A 74 12.59 -20.11 -13.87
N THR A 75 11.83 -20.74 -14.76
CA THR A 75 11.86 -22.20 -15.02
C THR A 75 12.19 -22.43 -16.48
N ASP A 76 13.26 -23.17 -16.76
CA ASP A 76 13.60 -23.63 -18.10
C ASP A 76 12.57 -24.70 -18.54
N LYS A 77 11.81 -24.41 -19.61
CA LYS A 77 10.75 -25.28 -20.14
C LYS A 77 11.27 -26.63 -20.65
N ILE A 78 12.54 -26.69 -21.03
CA ILE A 78 13.15 -27.89 -21.66
C ILE A 78 13.62 -28.84 -20.58
N THR A 79 14.28 -28.32 -19.54
CA THR A 79 14.88 -29.15 -18.48
C THR A 79 14.01 -29.25 -17.21
N GLY A 80 13.04 -28.35 -17.05
CA GLY A 80 12.26 -28.20 -15.83
C GLY A 80 13.04 -27.61 -14.65
N LEU A 81 14.31 -27.26 -14.84
CA LEU A 81 15.10 -26.64 -13.78
C LEU A 81 14.65 -25.20 -13.53
N SER A 82 14.58 -24.82 -12.27
CA SER A 82 14.16 -23.48 -11.89
C SER A 82 15.13 -22.83 -10.91
N LYS A 83 15.17 -21.50 -10.97
CA LYS A 83 15.87 -20.63 -10.01
C LYS A 83 14.92 -19.58 -9.47
N THR A 84 14.93 -19.43 -8.13
CA THR A 84 14.15 -18.39 -7.46
C THR A 84 15.08 -17.40 -6.80
N VAL A 85 14.76 -16.11 -6.93
CA VAL A 85 15.41 -15.02 -6.20
C VAL A 85 14.34 -14.24 -5.44
N GLY A 86 14.67 -13.73 -4.26
CA GLY A 86 13.75 -13.00 -3.41
C GLY A 86 14.28 -11.66 -2.95
N CYS A 87 13.37 -10.74 -2.68
CA CYS A 87 13.62 -9.42 -2.11
C CYS A 87 12.68 -9.20 -0.93
N ARG A 88 13.20 -8.59 0.15
CA ARG A 88 12.38 -8.13 1.28
C ARG A 88 11.81 -6.77 0.95
N LEU A 89 10.48 -6.68 0.98
CA LEU A 89 9.75 -5.46 0.71
C LEU A 89 9.21 -4.88 2.01
N TYR A 90 9.74 -3.74 2.44
CA TYR A 90 9.23 -2.98 3.58
C TYR A 90 8.24 -1.95 3.05
N VAL A 91 6.99 -2.05 3.48
CA VAL A 91 5.93 -1.12 3.09
C VAL A 91 5.72 -0.12 4.21
N GLY A 92 6.12 1.13 3.97
CA GLY A 92 5.88 2.23 4.90
C GLY A 92 4.56 2.93 4.61
N SER A 93 4.01 3.61 5.62
CA SER A 93 2.89 4.53 5.40
C SER A 93 3.43 5.90 4.99
N SER A 94 2.90 6.45 3.92
CA SER A 94 3.07 7.87 3.60
C SER A 94 1.91 8.72 4.11
N LEU A 95 0.93 8.11 4.76
CA LEU A 95 -0.33 8.72 5.18
C LEU A 95 -0.43 8.91 6.70
N GLY A 96 0.51 8.37 7.48
CA GLY A 96 0.47 8.38 8.94
C GLY A 96 0.78 9.73 9.60
N GLU A 97 1.16 10.75 8.82
CA GLU A 97 1.58 12.04 9.36
C GLU A 97 1.10 13.19 8.48
N GLY A 98 0.53 14.22 9.09
CA GLY A 98 0.12 15.44 8.41
C GLY A 98 -1.22 15.99 8.89
N LEU A 99 -1.65 17.07 8.23
CA LEU A 99 -2.98 17.62 8.37
C LEU A 99 -3.91 16.98 7.35
N LEU A 100 -4.93 16.28 7.82
CA LEU A 100 -6.01 15.78 6.99
C LEU A 100 -7.07 16.88 6.81
N VAL A 101 -7.44 17.14 5.57
CA VAL A 101 -8.45 18.14 5.20
C VAL A 101 -9.54 17.47 4.40
N ALA A 102 -10.77 17.52 4.89
CA ALA A 102 -11.94 17.14 4.10
C ALA A 102 -12.44 18.35 3.32
N HIS A 103 -12.86 18.14 2.09
CA HIS A 103 -13.50 19.15 1.27
C HIS A 103 -14.68 18.56 0.50
N THR A 104 -15.75 19.34 0.41
CA THR A 104 -16.98 18.91 -0.26
C THR A 104 -16.91 19.15 -1.76
N ARG A 105 -17.61 18.32 -2.50
CA ARG A 105 -17.83 18.39 -3.94
C ARG A 105 -19.33 18.33 -4.24
N ASP A 106 -19.69 18.65 -5.44
CA ASP A 106 -21.05 18.48 -5.97
C ASP A 106 -22.12 19.11 -5.05
N ASN A 107 -21.85 20.35 -4.60
CA ASN A 107 -22.72 21.11 -3.68
C ASN A 107 -23.03 20.39 -2.36
N GLY A 108 -22.08 19.62 -1.84
CA GLY A 108 -22.23 18.89 -0.58
C GLY A 108 -22.70 17.43 -0.72
N ALA A 109 -22.96 16.97 -1.94
CA ALA A 109 -23.39 15.57 -2.15
C ALA A 109 -22.26 14.56 -1.92
N THR A 110 -21.02 14.96 -2.16
CA THR A 110 -19.84 14.10 -1.98
C THR A 110 -18.71 14.85 -1.29
N SER A 111 -17.78 14.11 -0.72
CA SER A 111 -16.57 14.67 -0.12
C SER A 111 -15.33 13.96 -0.61
N GLU A 112 -14.20 14.64 -0.47
CA GLU A 112 -12.88 14.12 -0.75
C GLU A 112 -11.91 14.59 0.34
N PHE A 113 -10.75 13.94 0.42
CA PHE A 113 -9.79 14.22 1.48
C PHE A 113 -8.42 14.49 0.88
N ASP A 114 -7.73 15.46 1.44
CA ASP A 114 -6.34 15.79 1.14
C ASP A 114 -5.48 15.66 2.40
N LEU A 115 -4.27 15.15 2.27
CA LEU A 115 -3.29 15.12 3.34
C LEU A 115 -2.13 16.06 3.00
N VAL A 116 -1.82 16.95 3.92
CA VAL A 116 -0.70 17.91 3.81
C VAL A 116 0.30 17.65 4.92
N ALA A 117 1.54 17.32 4.56
CA ALA A 117 2.64 17.20 5.50
C ALA A 117 3.72 18.24 5.19
N ASN A 118 4.10 19.02 6.19
CA ASN A 118 5.21 19.96 6.13
C ASN A 118 5.76 20.22 7.55
N GLU A 119 6.87 20.97 7.64
CA GLU A 119 7.53 21.29 8.92
C GLU A 119 6.68 22.08 9.91
N PHE A 120 5.65 22.80 9.44
CA PHE A 120 4.77 23.62 10.29
C PHE A 120 3.55 22.83 10.80
N LEU A 121 3.07 21.87 10.01
CA LEU A 121 1.84 21.11 10.29
C LEU A 121 2.09 19.74 10.87
N THR A 122 3.34 19.24 10.76
CA THR A 122 3.68 17.88 11.18
C THR A 122 4.91 17.92 12.09
N TRP A 123 4.72 17.57 13.35
CA TRP A 123 5.77 17.62 14.34
C TRP A 123 6.94 16.68 13.99
N GLY A 124 8.17 17.21 14.01
CA GLY A 124 9.36 16.44 13.66
C GLY A 124 9.54 16.14 12.17
N TYR A 125 8.68 16.67 11.31
CA TYR A 125 8.79 16.49 9.88
C TYR A 125 9.94 17.32 9.30
N THR A 126 10.88 16.66 8.63
CA THR A 126 12.06 17.29 8.02
C THR A 126 12.10 17.14 6.49
N GLY A 127 11.06 16.54 5.92
CA GLY A 127 10.95 16.29 4.48
C GLY A 127 10.51 17.51 3.68
N LYS A 128 10.44 17.33 2.36
CA LYS A 128 9.81 18.32 1.47
C LYS A 128 8.31 18.34 1.71
N VAL A 129 7.68 19.50 1.55
CA VAL A 129 6.22 19.61 1.59
C VAL A 129 5.59 18.55 0.68
N ARG A 130 4.69 17.78 1.23
CA ARG A 130 3.98 16.70 0.53
C ARG A 130 2.48 16.98 0.54
N TYR A 131 1.89 16.93 -0.64
CA TYR A 131 0.45 16.98 -0.83
C TYR A 131 -0.03 15.67 -1.41
N THR A 132 -0.89 14.96 -0.70
CA THR A 132 -1.60 13.79 -1.22
C THR A 132 -3.05 14.16 -1.38
N ARG A 133 -3.48 14.36 -2.62
CA ARG A 133 -4.84 14.81 -2.95
C ARG A 133 -5.74 13.63 -3.27
N ASN A 134 -7.04 13.83 -3.03
CA ASN A 134 -8.07 12.86 -3.38
C ASN A 134 -7.81 11.48 -2.75
N LEU A 135 -7.52 11.46 -1.46
CA LEU A 135 -7.18 10.26 -0.72
C LEU A 135 -8.26 9.19 -0.80
N TRP A 136 -9.54 9.59 -0.72
CA TRP A 136 -10.62 8.62 -0.82
C TRP A 136 -10.61 7.90 -2.16
N SER A 137 -10.59 8.64 -3.26
CA SER A 137 -10.54 8.08 -4.61
C SER A 137 -9.28 7.26 -4.88
N LEU A 138 -8.17 7.54 -4.17
CA LEU A 138 -6.92 6.80 -4.30
C LEU A 138 -6.93 5.46 -3.56
N THR A 139 -7.70 5.33 -2.49
CA THR A 139 -7.57 4.22 -1.54
C THR A 139 -8.83 3.37 -1.40
N ASN A 140 -9.99 3.92 -1.78
CA ASN A 140 -11.28 3.22 -1.71
C ASN A 140 -11.92 3.16 -3.09
N GLU A 141 -12.91 2.28 -3.24
CA GLU A 141 -13.77 2.21 -4.40
C GLU A 141 -14.98 3.15 -4.23
N GLY A 142 -15.44 3.73 -5.32
CA GLY A 142 -16.57 4.65 -5.31
C GLY A 142 -16.29 6.04 -4.75
N THR A 143 -17.33 6.82 -4.55
CA THR A 143 -17.30 8.18 -3.99
C THR A 143 -17.59 8.15 -2.50
N PHE A 144 -17.03 9.11 -1.76
CA PHE A 144 -17.44 9.35 -0.38
C PHE A 144 -18.74 10.16 -0.41
N GLU A 145 -19.85 9.51 -0.05
CA GLU A 145 -21.18 10.15 -0.06
C GLU A 145 -21.36 11.06 1.16
N GLY A 146 -21.96 12.22 0.92
CA GLY A 146 -22.31 13.18 1.95
C GLY A 146 -21.22 14.22 2.25
N ASN A 147 -21.60 15.14 3.12
CA ASN A 147 -20.77 16.22 3.62
C ASN A 147 -20.09 15.80 4.92
N VAL A 148 -18.80 16.00 5.03
CA VAL A 148 -18.07 15.76 6.28
C VAL A 148 -18.34 16.89 7.26
N ASN A 149 -18.94 16.55 8.39
CA ASN A 149 -19.28 17.50 9.45
C ASN A 149 -18.19 17.55 10.53
N ASP A 150 -17.56 16.41 10.82
CA ASP A 150 -16.51 16.30 11.83
C ASP A 150 -15.56 15.15 11.54
N MET A 151 -14.34 15.27 12.06
CA MET A 151 -13.31 14.22 12.01
C MET A 151 -12.55 14.18 13.32
N ILE A 152 -12.30 12.98 13.83
CA ILE A 152 -11.48 12.75 15.00
C ILE A 152 -10.55 11.55 14.80
N GLU A 153 -9.29 11.72 15.16
CA GLU A 153 -8.37 10.58 15.27
C GLU A 153 -8.46 9.97 16.67
N ILE A 154 -8.66 8.67 16.73
CA ILE A 154 -8.60 7.89 17.94
C ILE A 154 -7.30 7.10 17.93
N CYS A 155 -6.41 7.44 18.87
CA CYS A 155 -5.16 6.73 19.09
C CYS A 155 -5.32 5.85 20.33
N ASP A 156 -5.16 4.55 20.17
CA ASP A 156 -5.10 3.64 21.33
C ASP A 156 -3.67 3.59 21.84
N THR A 157 -3.39 4.34 22.90
CA THR A 157 -2.05 4.43 23.52
C THR A 157 -1.81 3.38 24.62
N ASP A 158 -2.86 2.67 25.09
CA ASP A 158 -2.77 1.88 26.31
C ASP A 158 -3.12 0.39 26.15
N GLY A 159 -3.20 -0.13 24.90
CA GLY A 159 -3.56 -1.53 24.68
C GLY A 159 -4.96 -1.90 25.15
N GLY A 160 -5.86 -0.91 25.14
CA GLY A 160 -7.26 -1.06 25.54
C GLY A 160 -8.11 -1.84 24.54
N VAL A 161 -9.41 -1.82 24.74
CA VAL A 161 -10.42 -2.60 24.00
C VAL A 161 -10.45 -2.28 22.48
N PHE A 162 -9.86 -1.18 22.06
CA PHE A 162 -9.88 -0.71 20.67
C PHE A 162 -8.54 -0.86 19.93
N ASN A 163 -7.68 -1.67 20.33
CA ASN A 163 -6.36 -2.10 19.78
C ASN A 163 -5.94 -1.58 18.37
N GLU A 164 -6.55 -0.56 17.81
CA GLU A 164 -6.32 -0.03 16.47
C GLU A 164 -6.60 1.47 16.41
N ASN A 165 -5.63 2.23 15.94
CA ASN A 165 -5.83 3.63 15.58
C ASN A 165 -6.88 3.76 14.47
N LYS A 166 -7.76 4.75 14.59
CA LYS A 166 -8.83 5.02 13.63
C LYS A 166 -9.04 6.51 13.45
N ILE A 167 -9.43 6.90 12.25
CA ILE A 167 -10.02 8.20 11.98
C ILE A 167 -11.54 7.97 11.88
N LEU A 168 -12.30 8.60 12.76
CA LEU A 168 -13.75 8.63 12.65
C LEU A 168 -14.16 9.88 11.88
N VAL A 169 -14.97 9.69 10.87
CA VAL A 169 -15.52 10.74 10.02
C VAL A 169 -17.03 10.73 10.17
N GLY A 170 -17.59 11.83 10.67
CA GLY A 170 -19.03 12.03 10.80
C GLY A 170 -19.59 12.77 9.59
N THR A 171 -20.68 12.24 9.02
CA THR A 171 -21.52 12.91 8.04
C THR A 171 -22.92 13.15 8.62
N ASP A 172 -23.85 13.71 7.84
CA ASP A 172 -25.24 13.87 8.25
C ASP A 172 -25.97 12.52 8.46
N GLU A 173 -25.45 11.44 7.84
CA GLU A 173 -26.15 10.14 7.82
C GLU A 173 -25.33 9.01 8.45
N HIS A 174 -23.99 9.10 8.46
CA HIS A 174 -23.12 7.99 8.83
C HIS A 174 -21.94 8.42 9.71
N ILE A 175 -21.43 7.45 10.47
CA ILE A 175 -20.10 7.50 11.08
C ILE A 175 -19.23 6.45 10.39
N ILE A 176 -18.14 6.89 9.80
CA ILE A 176 -17.23 6.06 9.01
C ILE A 176 -15.90 5.95 9.74
N ALA A 177 -15.45 4.72 9.99
CA ALA A 177 -14.13 4.46 10.54
C ALA A 177 -13.13 4.15 9.43
N ILE A 178 -12.04 4.88 9.41
CA ILE A 178 -10.98 4.82 8.40
C ILE A 178 -9.66 4.40 9.07
N ASP A 179 -8.91 3.55 8.42
CA ASP A 179 -7.55 3.18 8.82
C ASP A 179 -6.58 4.34 8.53
N PRO A 180 -5.87 4.91 9.53
CA PRO A 180 -5.01 6.06 9.32
C PRO A 180 -3.77 5.76 8.47
N LEU A 181 -3.33 4.51 8.38
CA LEU A 181 -2.12 4.12 7.63
C LEU A 181 -2.39 3.86 6.15
N THR A 182 -3.58 3.39 5.82
CA THR A 182 -3.96 3.02 4.45
C THR A 182 -5.06 3.90 3.88
N PHE A 183 -5.75 4.65 4.74
CA PHE A 183 -6.95 5.43 4.43
C PHE A 183 -8.11 4.60 3.85
N LYS A 184 -8.12 3.30 4.14
CA LYS A 184 -9.20 2.40 3.76
C LYS A 184 -10.29 2.37 4.82
N VAL A 185 -11.53 2.25 4.34
CA VAL A 185 -12.69 2.06 5.23
C VAL A 185 -12.54 0.75 6.00
N LYS A 186 -12.77 0.82 7.31
CA LYS A 186 -12.89 -0.34 8.20
C LYS A 186 -14.33 -0.65 8.56
N TYR A 187 -15.14 0.39 8.75
CA TYR A 187 -16.53 0.25 9.16
C TYR A 187 -17.34 1.47 8.72
N ILE A 188 -18.61 1.26 8.38
CA ILE A 188 -19.64 2.27 8.12
C ILE A 188 -20.85 1.89 8.96
N ASP A 189 -21.34 2.83 9.75
CA ASP A 189 -22.55 2.68 10.56
C ASP A 189 -23.80 2.98 9.74
#